data_0216ccb1dc85682d6a1441ac65105b07
#
_entry.id   0216ccb1dc85682d6a1441ac65105b07
#
_cell.length_a   1.000
_cell.length_b   1.000
_cell.length_c   1.000
_cell.angle_alpha   90.00
_cell.angle_beta   90.00
_cell.angle_gamma   90.00
#
_symmetry.space_group_name_H-M   'P 1'
#
loop_
_entity.id
_entity.type
_entity.pdbx_description
1 polymer ?
#
loop_
_entity_poly.entity_id
_entity_poly.type
_entity_poly.pdbx_seq_one_letter_code
_entity_poly.pdbx_strand_id
1 'polypeptide(L)'
;MKVVIVSILCLVVIITSACHNVTSQSSEEKRRGTAKADRNHPFAETGELSKAYGTPVHLADLEDKAIDESSGIVASRRHPDFFWTHNDSGDGPFLYAFDRRGGKRGTWRVTDAKAVDWEDITAGPGTQPGQSFLYVGDIGDNSKERREIIVYRVAEPVITGADADTNRFEPQQTEPAEAIHLRYADGKHDAEALAVHPITGDLYIITKTRNTTSAAAVYKLSAPFSTSTVNTLEKVGDIRVPSLFPGMITGADISPDGRKIILCDYFNAYEMSLPERSGGSFDDLWKQPVAIVRLGMRQQGEAVCYRLDGQAILATSENSPAALIEVETIKR
;
A
#
# COMPACT_ATOMS: atom_id res chain seq x y z
N MET A 1 22.01 17.94 -23.86
CA MET A 1 21.34 18.31 -22.60
C MET A 1 19.99 18.92 -22.97
N LYS A 2 18.93 18.12 -22.96
CA LYS A 2 17.56 18.61 -23.12
C LYS A 2 16.78 18.09 -21.92
N VAL A 3 16.44 19.01 -21.03
CA VAL A 3 15.57 18.76 -19.89
C VAL A 3 14.15 18.66 -20.45
N VAL A 4 13.51 17.53 -20.27
CA VAL A 4 12.07 17.35 -20.53
C VAL A 4 11.37 17.50 -19.20
N ILE A 5 10.79 18.67 -18.98
CA ILE A 5 9.89 18.93 -17.87
C ILE A 5 8.53 18.39 -18.29
N VAL A 6 8.08 17.31 -17.67
CA VAL A 6 6.69 16.84 -17.78
C VAL A 6 5.86 17.56 -16.72
N SER A 7 5.21 18.64 -17.13
CA SER A 7 4.22 19.32 -16.30
C SER A 7 2.94 18.51 -16.29
N ILE A 8 2.59 17.93 -15.16
CA ILE A 8 1.27 17.35 -14.92
C ILE A 8 0.32 18.51 -14.62
N LEU A 9 -0.56 18.77 -15.58
CA LEU A 9 -1.59 19.81 -15.50
C LEU A 9 -2.75 19.28 -14.65
N CYS A 10 -2.85 19.73 -13.41
CA CYS A 10 -4.05 19.51 -12.58
C CYS A 10 -5.21 20.30 -13.16
N LEU A 11 -6.17 19.61 -13.77
CA LEU A 11 -7.41 20.20 -14.27
C LEU A 11 -8.40 20.38 -13.10
N VAL A 12 -8.43 21.58 -12.52
CA VAL A 12 -9.48 21.99 -11.58
C VAL A 12 -10.72 22.35 -12.38
N VAL A 13 -11.73 21.50 -12.37
CA VAL A 13 -13.05 21.81 -12.96
C VAL A 13 -13.85 22.61 -11.93
N ILE A 14 -13.95 23.92 -12.12
CA ILE A 14 -14.88 24.78 -11.40
C ILE A 14 -16.24 24.65 -12.04
N ILE A 15 -17.19 24.02 -11.34
CA ILE A 15 -18.61 23.97 -11.78
C ILE A 15 -19.28 25.22 -11.20
N THR A 16 -19.53 26.21 -12.05
CA THR A 16 -20.42 27.34 -11.73
C THR A 16 -21.86 26.93 -12.00
N SER A 17 -22.66 26.96 -10.93
CA SER A 17 -24.12 26.79 -10.99
C SER A 17 -24.76 28.01 -11.66
N ALA A 18 -25.44 27.80 -12.78
CA ALA A 18 -26.39 28.78 -13.31
C ALA A 18 -27.81 28.22 -13.15
N CYS A 19 -28.58 28.86 -12.27
CA CYS A 19 -30.01 28.62 -12.13
C CYS A 19 -30.76 29.19 -13.34
N HIS A 20 -31.56 28.38 -14.03
CA HIS A 20 -32.68 28.86 -14.84
C HIS A 20 -33.93 28.08 -14.48
N ASN A 21 -34.89 28.80 -13.89
CA ASN A 21 -36.28 28.38 -13.74
C ASN A 21 -36.98 28.38 -15.10
N VAL A 22 -37.62 27.26 -15.45
CA VAL A 22 -38.77 27.25 -16.38
C VAL A 22 -39.79 26.26 -15.85
N THR A 23 -40.99 26.81 -15.67
CA THR A 23 -42.21 26.14 -15.19
C THR A 23 -42.93 25.38 -16.30
N SER A 24 -43.57 24.30 -15.89
CA SER A 24 -44.93 23.80 -16.21
C SER A 24 -45.12 22.75 -17.30
N GLN A 25 -45.80 21.74 -16.83
CA GLN A 25 -46.96 20.94 -17.30
C GLN A 25 -46.72 19.60 -18.00
N SER A 26 -47.08 18.61 -17.21
CA SER A 26 -47.98 17.44 -17.43
C SER A 26 -47.85 16.60 -18.70
N SER A 27 -47.57 15.34 -18.51
CA SER A 27 -48.51 14.24 -18.74
C SER A 27 -47.89 12.88 -18.36
N GLU A 28 -48.71 12.08 -17.74
CA GLU A 28 -48.49 10.69 -17.32
C GLU A 28 -48.10 9.80 -18.51
N GLU A 29 -47.15 8.90 -18.33
CA GLU A 29 -47.42 7.49 -18.60
C GLU A 29 -46.35 6.56 -17.98
N LYS A 30 -46.87 5.57 -17.26
CA LYS A 30 -46.19 4.46 -16.64
C LYS A 30 -45.29 3.70 -17.61
N ARG A 31 -44.04 3.47 -17.23
CA ARG A 31 -43.39 2.16 -17.39
C ARG A 31 -42.46 1.89 -16.22
N ARG A 32 -42.96 1.14 -15.25
CA ARG A 32 -42.17 0.39 -14.28
C ARG A 32 -41.37 -0.66 -15.05
N GLY A 33 -40.11 -0.37 -15.29
CA GLY A 33 -39.10 -1.35 -15.59
C GLY A 33 -38.27 -1.50 -14.33
N THR A 34 -38.63 -2.41 -13.46
CA THR A 34 -37.76 -2.85 -12.35
C THR A 34 -36.56 -3.53 -12.96
N ALA A 35 -35.45 -2.82 -13.12
CA ALA A 35 -34.15 -3.45 -13.25
C ALA A 35 -33.92 -4.26 -11.96
N LYS A 36 -34.10 -5.58 -12.07
CA LYS A 36 -33.60 -6.50 -11.04
C LYS A 36 -32.09 -6.27 -10.95
N ALA A 37 -31.65 -5.64 -9.88
CA ALA A 37 -30.25 -5.65 -9.50
C ALA A 37 -29.81 -7.11 -9.41
N ASP A 38 -28.83 -7.45 -10.21
CA ASP A 38 -28.23 -8.78 -10.23
C ASP A 38 -27.54 -9.00 -8.88
N ARG A 39 -28.20 -9.73 -7.98
CA ARG A 39 -27.75 -9.95 -6.59
C ARG A 39 -26.63 -10.97 -6.48
N ASN A 40 -25.96 -11.29 -7.57
CA ASN A 40 -24.93 -12.32 -7.63
C ASN A 40 -23.51 -11.78 -7.87
N HIS A 41 -23.24 -10.48 -7.69
CA HIS A 41 -21.87 -10.00 -7.63
C HIS A 41 -21.36 -10.05 -6.18
N PRO A 42 -20.27 -10.80 -5.91
CA PRO A 42 -19.71 -10.95 -4.55
C PRO A 42 -18.97 -9.70 -4.03
N PHE A 43 -19.02 -8.60 -4.76
CA PHE A 43 -18.36 -7.36 -4.39
C PHE A 43 -19.32 -6.50 -3.56
N ALA A 44 -18.96 -6.23 -2.31
CA ALA A 44 -19.71 -5.32 -1.44
C ALA A 44 -19.68 -3.90 -2.04
N GLU A 45 -20.80 -3.47 -2.62
CA GLU A 45 -20.94 -2.11 -3.18
C GLU A 45 -21.02 -1.00 -2.13
N THR A 46 -21.05 -1.34 -0.84
CA THR A 46 -21.15 -0.38 0.27
C THR A 46 -20.17 -0.76 1.36
N GLY A 47 -18.98 -0.13 1.37
CA GLY A 47 -18.10 -0.19 2.52
C GLY A 47 -18.71 0.58 3.70
N GLU A 48 -18.87 -0.08 4.84
CA GLU A 48 -19.25 0.60 6.08
C GLU A 48 -18.00 1.23 6.72
N LEU A 49 -18.19 2.39 7.34
CA LEU A 49 -17.14 2.98 8.18
C LEU A 49 -16.82 2.02 9.33
N SER A 50 -15.56 1.69 9.50
CA SER A 50 -15.11 0.82 10.58
C SER A 50 -15.44 1.44 11.95
N LYS A 51 -16.06 0.64 12.82
CA LYS A 51 -16.31 0.98 14.22
C LYS A 51 -15.17 0.51 15.13
N ALA A 52 -14.16 -0.13 14.57
CA ALA A 52 -13.02 -0.65 15.30
C ALA A 52 -11.93 0.40 15.53
N TYR A 53 -11.96 1.51 14.78
CA TYR A 53 -10.94 2.54 14.80
C TYR A 53 -11.47 3.89 15.25
N GLY A 54 -10.61 4.63 15.95
CA GLY A 54 -10.87 5.99 16.42
C GLY A 54 -10.69 7.06 15.35
N THR A 55 -10.52 8.28 15.83
CA THR A 55 -10.22 9.43 14.94
C THR A 55 -8.75 9.43 14.56
N PRO A 56 -8.40 9.70 13.30
CA PRO A 56 -7.01 9.85 12.89
C PRO A 56 -6.32 11.00 13.63
N VAL A 57 -5.09 10.77 14.05
CA VAL A 57 -4.24 11.74 14.75
C VAL A 57 -3.00 11.99 13.90
N HIS A 58 -2.74 13.25 13.59
CA HIS A 58 -1.45 13.66 13.04
C HIS A 58 -0.41 13.62 14.18
N LEU A 59 0.51 12.65 14.13
CA LEU A 59 1.52 12.47 15.16
C LEU A 59 2.67 13.47 15.01
N ALA A 60 3.16 13.60 13.77
CA ALA A 60 4.33 14.42 13.45
C ALA A 60 4.42 14.62 11.93
N ASP A 61 5.29 15.53 11.53
CA ASP A 61 5.87 15.57 10.20
C ASP A 61 7.23 14.87 10.23
N LEU A 62 7.58 14.14 9.17
CA LEU A 62 8.89 13.48 9.09
C LEU A 62 9.99 14.54 8.96
N GLU A 63 11.01 14.44 9.83
CA GLU A 63 12.12 15.41 9.90
C GLU A 63 13.07 15.29 8.70
N ASP A 64 13.24 14.08 8.16
CA ASP A 64 14.14 13.86 7.03
C ASP A 64 13.52 14.37 5.73
N LYS A 65 13.99 15.52 5.28
CA LYS A 65 13.53 16.16 4.03
C LYS A 65 13.89 15.35 2.78
N ALA A 66 14.73 14.33 2.90
CA ALA A 66 15.00 13.41 1.82
C ALA A 66 13.82 12.45 1.58
N ILE A 67 12.90 12.34 2.53
CA ILE A 67 11.63 11.62 2.36
C ILE A 67 10.64 12.63 1.78
N ASP A 68 10.55 12.68 0.47
CA ASP A 68 9.72 13.63 -0.28
C ASP A 68 8.61 12.94 -1.11
N GLU A 69 8.72 11.63 -1.29
CA GLU A 69 7.74 10.78 -2.01
C GLU A 69 7.56 9.45 -1.27
N SER A 70 7.18 9.53 0.05
CA SER A 70 6.98 8.33 0.88
C SER A 70 5.87 7.44 0.29
N SER A 71 6.26 6.40 -0.43
CA SER A 71 5.36 5.50 -1.15
C SER A 71 4.98 4.26 -0.35
N GLY A 72 5.87 3.73 0.49
CA GLY A 72 5.58 2.61 1.38
C GLY A 72 5.98 2.89 2.83
N ILE A 73 5.33 2.23 3.79
CA ILE A 73 5.68 2.28 5.22
C ILE A 73 5.55 0.91 5.86
N VAL A 74 6.48 0.55 6.75
CA VAL A 74 6.36 -0.65 7.57
C VAL A 74 6.91 -0.44 8.97
N ALA A 75 6.28 -1.04 9.98
CA ALA A 75 6.80 -1.05 11.34
C ALA A 75 8.02 -1.98 11.46
N SER A 76 9.10 -1.46 12.04
CA SER A 76 10.29 -2.25 12.33
C SER A 76 9.95 -3.40 13.28
N ARG A 77 10.34 -4.63 12.95
CA ARG A 77 10.18 -5.80 13.83
C ARG A 77 11.31 -5.93 14.85
N ARG A 78 12.38 -5.18 14.67
CA ARG A 78 13.55 -5.20 15.55
C ARG A 78 13.58 -4.05 16.56
N HIS A 79 12.99 -2.92 16.21
CA HIS A 79 13.04 -1.68 16.99
C HIS A 79 11.62 -1.17 17.22
N PRO A 80 11.03 -1.38 18.40
CA PRO A 80 9.69 -0.86 18.73
C PRO A 80 9.60 0.65 18.48
N ASP A 81 8.45 1.11 17.95
CA ASP A 81 8.17 2.51 17.59
C ASP A 81 9.08 3.11 16.50
N PHE A 82 9.82 2.29 15.74
CA PHE A 82 10.52 2.71 14.55
C PHE A 82 9.82 2.17 13.29
N PHE A 83 10.00 2.89 12.20
CA PHE A 83 9.37 2.60 10.91
C PHE A 83 10.40 2.75 9.79
N TRP A 84 10.18 1.99 8.73
CA TRP A 84 10.91 2.07 7.49
C TRP A 84 10.01 2.63 6.41
N THR A 85 10.58 3.46 5.53
CA THR A 85 9.96 3.94 4.30
C THR A 85 10.99 4.02 3.19
N HIS A 86 10.53 4.23 1.98
CA HIS A 86 11.31 4.60 0.80
C HIS A 86 10.56 5.66 0.02
N ASN A 87 11.24 6.32 -0.90
CA ASN A 87 10.57 7.16 -1.88
C ASN A 87 10.18 6.34 -3.11
N ASP A 88 9.25 6.85 -3.89
CA ASP A 88 8.86 6.38 -5.20
C ASP A 88 10.04 6.45 -6.20
N SER A 89 9.75 6.21 -7.46
CA SER A 89 10.73 6.17 -8.57
C SER A 89 11.58 7.44 -8.67
N GLY A 90 12.88 7.26 -8.96
CA GLY A 90 13.81 8.37 -9.20
C GLY A 90 14.75 8.71 -8.05
N ASP A 91 14.49 8.29 -6.84
CA ASP A 91 15.39 8.52 -5.69
C ASP A 91 16.62 7.58 -5.70
N GLY A 92 16.43 6.35 -5.97
CA GLY A 92 17.43 5.29 -5.87
C GLY A 92 17.08 4.27 -4.78
N PRO A 93 17.89 3.21 -4.61
CA PRO A 93 17.57 2.11 -3.71
C PRO A 93 17.87 2.47 -2.24
N PHE A 94 17.15 3.41 -1.68
CA PHE A 94 17.32 3.86 -0.31
C PHE A 94 16.15 3.47 0.58
N LEU A 95 16.47 3.12 1.83
CA LEU A 95 15.55 2.95 2.94
C LEU A 95 15.82 4.03 3.97
N TYR A 96 14.76 4.62 4.48
CA TYR A 96 14.79 5.65 5.51
C TYR A 96 14.13 5.11 6.77
N ALA A 97 14.80 5.23 7.90
CA ALA A 97 14.24 4.91 9.20
C ALA A 97 13.88 6.17 9.98
N PHE A 98 12.71 6.14 10.61
CA PHE A 98 12.24 7.20 11.49
C PHE A 98 11.48 6.62 12.68
N ASP A 99 11.29 7.42 13.74
CA ASP A 99 10.51 7.01 14.90
C ASP A 99 9.07 7.56 14.87
N ARG A 100 8.26 7.13 15.82
CA ARG A 100 6.86 7.55 15.96
C ARG A 100 6.68 9.06 16.17
N ARG A 101 7.75 9.82 16.44
CA ARG A 101 7.74 11.29 16.55
C ARG A 101 8.19 11.98 15.26
N GLY A 102 8.38 11.22 14.19
CA GLY A 102 8.91 11.72 12.94
C GLY A 102 10.43 11.92 12.92
N GLY A 103 11.11 11.64 14.03
CA GLY A 103 12.54 11.83 14.18
C GLY A 103 13.34 10.90 13.29
N LYS A 104 14.29 11.44 12.55
CA LYS A 104 15.20 10.67 11.69
C LYS A 104 15.99 9.63 12.49
N ARG A 105 16.11 8.40 11.96
CA ARG A 105 16.87 7.29 12.55
C ARG A 105 17.97 6.76 11.66
N GLY A 106 17.98 7.15 10.39
CA GLY A 106 19.06 6.86 9.45
C GLY A 106 18.60 6.60 8.03
N THR A 107 19.59 6.47 7.15
CA THR A 107 19.41 6.19 5.72
C THR A 107 20.32 5.03 5.33
N TRP A 108 19.76 4.03 4.66
CA TRP A 108 20.49 2.86 4.13
C TRP A 108 20.35 2.77 2.64
N ARG A 109 21.45 2.45 1.97
CA ARG A 109 21.41 1.99 0.59
C ARG A 109 21.23 0.48 0.59
N VAL A 110 20.23 -0.01 -0.13
CA VAL A 110 20.03 -1.46 -0.30
C VAL A 110 21.08 -2.01 -1.25
N THR A 111 21.98 -2.80 -0.70
CA THR A 111 23.11 -3.40 -1.44
C THR A 111 22.55 -4.40 -2.46
N ASP A 112 23.09 -4.37 -3.69
CA ASP A 112 22.70 -5.20 -4.84
C ASP A 112 21.26 -4.97 -5.34
N ALA A 113 20.58 -3.92 -4.90
CA ALA A 113 19.28 -3.51 -5.44
C ALA A 113 19.41 -2.37 -6.45
N LYS A 114 18.41 -2.32 -7.34
CA LYS A 114 18.14 -1.18 -8.23
C LYS A 114 16.74 -0.66 -7.90
N ALA A 115 16.56 0.64 -8.02
CA ALA A 115 15.23 1.23 -7.94
C ALA A 115 14.85 1.68 -9.36
N VAL A 116 13.90 0.95 -9.95
CA VAL A 116 13.35 1.28 -11.27
C VAL A 116 12.00 1.96 -11.05
N ASP A 117 11.13 1.31 -10.25
CA ASP A 117 9.80 1.79 -9.92
C ASP A 117 9.37 1.15 -8.59
N TRP A 118 9.96 1.64 -7.49
CA TRP A 118 9.67 1.16 -6.13
C TRP A 118 8.35 1.74 -5.65
N GLU A 119 7.46 0.87 -5.18
CA GLU A 119 6.09 1.25 -4.86
C GLU A 119 5.73 1.01 -3.39
N ASP A 120 6.13 -0.11 -2.80
CA ASP A 120 5.74 -0.44 -1.43
C ASP A 120 6.82 -1.24 -0.69
N ILE A 121 6.76 -1.20 0.65
CA ILE A 121 7.64 -1.95 1.54
C ILE A 121 6.83 -2.67 2.62
N THR A 122 7.19 -3.90 2.89
CA THR A 122 6.60 -4.70 3.97
C THR A 122 7.66 -5.48 4.73
N ALA A 123 7.32 -6.01 5.91
CA ALA A 123 8.21 -6.85 6.68
C ALA A 123 7.67 -8.28 6.80
N GLY A 124 8.55 -9.24 6.71
CA GLY A 124 8.17 -10.64 6.73
C GLY A 124 9.21 -11.55 7.38
N PRO A 125 8.92 -12.86 7.49
CA PRO A 125 9.88 -13.84 7.94
C PRO A 125 11.02 -13.97 6.92
N GLY A 126 12.21 -14.29 7.42
CA GLY A 126 13.34 -14.67 6.59
C GLY A 126 13.39 -16.17 6.31
N THR A 127 14.52 -16.61 5.76
CA THR A 127 14.77 -18.02 5.48
C THR A 127 15.01 -18.85 6.73
N GLN A 128 15.32 -18.20 7.88
CA GLN A 128 15.52 -18.86 9.15
C GLN A 128 14.56 -18.32 10.23
N PRO A 129 14.13 -19.17 11.17
CA PRO A 129 13.25 -18.73 12.25
C PRO A 129 13.84 -17.57 13.05
N GLY A 130 13.01 -16.58 13.40
CA GLY A 130 13.39 -15.44 14.22
C GLY A 130 14.12 -14.32 13.47
N GLN A 131 14.38 -14.48 12.17
CA GLN A 131 14.90 -13.39 11.34
C GLN A 131 13.76 -12.53 10.82
N SER A 132 13.96 -11.20 10.86
CA SER A 132 13.10 -10.22 10.21
C SER A 132 13.76 -9.72 8.93
N PHE A 133 12.98 -9.65 7.87
CA PHE A 133 13.39 -9.14 6.58
C PHE A 133 12.43 -8.04 6.13
N LEU A 134 12.99 -7.05 5.45
CA LEU A 134 12.25 -6.08 4.68
C LEU A 134 12.11 -6.59 3.23
N TYR A 135 10.95 -6.37 2.67
CA TYR A 135 10.62 -6.71 1.28
C TYR A 135 10.23 -5.42 0.58
N VAL A 136 10.95 -5.04 -0.44
CA VAL A 136 10.73 -3.81 -1.20
C VAL A 136 10.27 -4.16 -2.60
N GLY A 137 9.15 -3.63 -3.01
CA GLY A 137 8.52 -3.92 -4.29
C GLY A 137 8.97 -2.96 -5.39
N ASP A 138 9.85 -3.41 -6.29
CA ASP A 138 10.11 -2.79 -7.58
C ASP A 138 9.09 -3.34 -8.58
N ILE A 139 7.81 -2.91 -8.42
CA ILE A 139 6.63 -3.53 -9.00
C ILE A 139 5.80 -2.60 -9.87
N GLY A 140 6.10 -1.30 -9.88
CA GLY A 140 5.44 -0.31 -10.74
C GLY A 140 5.68 -0.59 -12.22
N ASP A 141 4.66 -0.34 -13.04
CA ASP A 141 4.70 -0.47 -14.49
C ASP A 141 3.54 0.31 -15.13
N ASN A 142 3.50 1.60 -14.90
CA ASN A 142 2.45 2.49 -15.42
C ASN A 142 2.20 2.31 -16.94
N SER A 143 3.26 1.99 -17.69
CA SER A 143 3.19 1.77 -19.15
C SER A 143 2.84 0.33 -19.53
N LYS A 144 2.85 -0.61 -18.59
CA LYS A 144 2.65 -2.05 -18.79
C LYS A 144 3.63 -2.63 -19.82
N GLU A 145 4.90 -2.30 -19.67
CA GLU A 145 5.96 -2.72 -20.59
C GLU A 145 6.93 -3.74 -19.98
N ARG A 146 6.97 -3.82 -18.63
CA ARG A 146 7.88 -4.73 -17.92
C ARG A 146 7.44 -6.18 -18.11
N ARG A 147 8.41 -7.03 -18.45
CA ARG A 147 8.21 -8.49 -18.56
C ARG A 147 8.33 -9.17 -17.20
N GLU A 148 9.08 -8.55 -16.32
CA GLU A 148 9.36 -9.01 -14.96
C GLU A 148 9.35 -7.80 -14.04
N ILE A 149 8.84 -8.01 -12.85
CA ILE A 149 8.94 -7.12 -11.70
C ILE A 149 9.81 -7.80 -10.65
N ILE A 150 10.29 -7.06 -9.66
CA ILE A 150 11.22 -7.59 -8.67
C ILE A 150 10.74 -7.23 -7.27
N VAL A 151 10.84 -8.17 -6.34
CA VAL A 151 10.78 -7.88 -4.92
C VAL A 151 12.16 -8.13 -4.33
N TYR A 152 12.76 -7.10 -3.75
CA TYR A 152 14.03 -7.21 -3.04
C TYR A 152 13.78 -7.61 -1.60
N ARG A 153 14.38 -8.71 -1.16
CA ARG A 153 14.34 -9.16 0.23
C ARG A 153 15.69 -8.91 0.88
N VAL A 154 15.71 -8.14 1.95
CA VAL A 154 16.93 -7.77 2.67
C VAL A 154 16.76 -7.96 4.17
N ALA A 155 17.79 -8.46 4.86
CA ALA A 155 17.75 -8.55 6.33
C ALA A 155 17.49 -7.15 6.92
N GLU A 156 16.53 -7.05 7.83
CA GLU A 156 16.22 -5.77 8.46
C GLU A 156 17.44 -5.24 9.22
N PRO A 157 17.93 -4.03 8.87
CA PRO A 157 19.10 -3.45 9.54
C PRO A 157 18.90 -3.24 11.04
N VAL A 158 20.00 -3.31 11.79
CA VAL A 158 20.01 -2.87 13.18
C VAL A 158 20.24 -1.36 13.18
N ILE A 159 19.33 -0.63 13.82
CA ILE A 159 19.40 0.83 13.93
C ILE A 159 20.11 1.19 15.23
N THR A 160 21.13 2.04 15.15
CA THR A 160 21.86 2.58 16.29
C THR A 160 21.73 4.10 16.39
N GLY A 161 22.15 4.70 17.49
CA GLY A 161 22.10 6.17 17.62
C GLY A 161 22.99 6.92 16.64
N ALA A 162 24.04 6.29 16.13
CA ALA A 162 24.97 6.90 15.17
C ALA A 162 24.38 6.97 13.75
N ASP A 163 23.37 6.16 13.43
CA ASP A 163 22.80 6.11 12.08
C ASP A 163 21.95 7.34 11.74
N ALA A 164 21.50 8.09 12.75
CA ALA A 164 20.70 9.30 12.54
C ALA A 164 21.42 10.38 11.72
N ASP A 165 22.75 10.38 11.69
CA ASP A 165 23.56 11.32 10.92
C ASP A 165 23.75 10.92 9.45
N THR A 166 23.36 9.69 9.06
CA THR A 166 23.50 9.19 7.69
C THR A 166 22.49 9.85 6.75
N ASN A 167 22.80 9.87 5.46
CA ASN A 167 21.96 10.50 4.43
C ASN A 167 22.21 9.83 3.06
N ARG A 168 21.54 10.27 2.00
CA ARG A 168 21.69 9.71 0.64
C ARG A 168 23.11 9.79 0.06
N PHE A 169 23.95 10.72 0.54
CA PHE A 169 25.35 10.87 0.08
C PHE A 169 26.31 10.00 0.89
N GLU A 170 26.00 9.77 2.17
CA GLU A 170 26.74 8.95 3.10
C GLU A 170 25.81 7.97 3.83
N PRO A 171 25.19 7.02 3.09
CA PRO A 171 24.27 6.08 3.69
C PRO A 171 25.02 4.92 4.37
N GLN A 172 24.38 4.27 5.30
CA GLN A 172 24.76 2.90 5.66
C GLN A 172 24.51 1.96 4.46
N GLN A 173 25.15 0.79 4.50
CA GLN A 173 24.86 -0.28 3.55
C GLN A 173 24.07 -1.37 4.26
N THR A 174 23.08 -1.92 3.59
CA THR A 174 22.43 -3.14 4.08
C THR A 174 23.31 -4.35 3.80
N GLU A 175 22.99 -5.50 4.41
CA GLU A 175 23.40 -6.79 3.84
C GLU A 175 22.90 -6.87 2.38
N PRO A 176 23.57 -7.69 1.52
CA PRO A 176 23.13 -7.88 0.13
C PRO A 176 21.66 -8.32 0.06
N ALA A 177 20.88 -7.65 -0.78
CA ALA A 177 19.50 -8.03 -1.03
C ALA A 177 19.38 -9.21 -1.99
N GLU A 178 18.43 -10.09 -1.72
CA GLU A 178 18.03 -11.14 -2.67
C GLU A 178 16.97 -10.59 -3.62
N ALA A 179 17.22 -10.66 -4.92
CA ALA A 179 16.25 -10.28 -5.95
C ALA A 179 15.30 -11.45 -6.25
N ILE A 180 14.02 -11.30 -5.97
CA ILE A 180 12.97 -12.27 -6.29
C ILE A 180 12.31 -11.79 -7.58
N HIS A 181 12.66 -12.41 -8.70
CA HIS A 181 12.10 -12.11 -10.01
C HIS A 181 10.71 -12.72 -10.16
N LEU A 182 9.75 -11.92 -10.60
CA LEU A 182 8.34 -12.24 -10.69
C LEU A 182 7.76 -11.90 -12.05
N ARG A 183 6.80 -12.70 -12.50
CA ARG A 183 5.96 -12.38 -13.66
C ARG A 183 4.52 -12.74 -13.39
N TYR A 184 3.61 -11.98 -13.96
CA TYR A 184 2.20 -12.33 -13.99
C TYR A 184 1.94 -13.42 -15.03
N ALA A 185 1.01 -14.34 -14.74
CA ALA A 185 0.65 -15.42 -15.67
C ALA A 185 -0.21 -14.93 -16.84
N ASP A 186 -0.93 -13.82 -16.65
CA ASP A 186 -1.99 -13.32 -17.51
C ASP A 186 -1.68 -11.96 -18.19
N GLY A 187 -0.41 -11.55 -18.17
CA GLY A 187 0.00 -10.34 -18.88
C GLY A 187 0.94 -9.45 -18.10
N LYS A 188 0.78 -8.15 -18.24
CA LYS A 188 1.56 -7.11 -17.57
C LYS A 188 0.61 -6.20 -16.83
N HIS A 189 0.93 -5.90 -15.60
CA HIS A 189 0.09 -5.10 -14.72
C HIS A 189 0.93 -4.06 -14.01
N ASP A 190 0.34 -2.90 -13.81
CA ASP A 190 0.82 -1.89 -12.89
C ASP A 190 0.38 -2.28 -11.47
N ALA A 191 1.28 -2.22 -10.50
CA ALA A 191 0.99 -2.58 -9.11
C ALA A 191 1.74 -1.66 -8.16
N GLU A 192 1.06 -1.25 -7.10
CA GLU A 192 1.60 -0.30 -6.11
C GLU A 192 1.44 -0.80 -4.66
N ALA A 193 0.99 -2.02 -4.44
CA ALA A 193 0.85 -2.54 -3.08
C ALA A 193 1.47 -3.94 -2.95
N LEU A 194 2.25 -4.11 -1.87
CA LEU A 194 2.98 -5.32 -1.54
C LEU A 194 2.71 -5.71 -0.09
N ALA A 195 2.36 -6.97 0.15
CA ALA A 195 2.25 -7.49 1.51
C ALA A 195 2.87 -8.87 1.62
N VAL A 196 3.48 -9.18 2.77
CA VAL A 196 4.02 -10.50 3.11
C VAL A 196 3.29 -11.03 4.33
N HIS A 197 2.74 -12.23 4.20
CA HIS A 197 2.05 -12.87 5.31
C HIS A 197 3.04 -13.18 6.46
N PRO A 198 2.83 -12.66 7.67
CA PRO A 198 3.84 -12.66 8.74
C PRO A 198 4.20 -14.04 9.26
N ILE A 199 3.35 -15.05 9.01
CA ILE A 199 3.53 -16.42 9.50
C ILE A 199 3.98 -17.36 8.37
N THR A 200 3.30 -17.31 7.20
CA THR A 200 3.59 -18.25 6.09
C THR A 200 4.71 -17.76 5.19
N GLY A 201 4.96 -16.44 5.13
CA GLY A 201 5.90 -15.83 4.20
C GLY A 201 5.35 -15.70 2.78
N ASP A 202 4.09 -16.03 2.54
CA ASP A 202 3.46 -15.83 1.23
C ASP A 202 3.44 -14.35 0.88
N LEU A 203 3.77 -14.06 -0.37
CA LEU A 203 3.86 -12.71 -0.89
C LEU A 203 2.62 -12.39 -1.71
N TYR A 204 2.05 -11.21 -1.49
CA TYR A 204 0.89 -10.70 -2.21
C TYR A 204 1.24 -9.39 -2.91
N ILE A 205 0.84 -9.27 -4.17
CA ILE A 205 0.96 -8.05 -4.98
C ILE A 205 -0.44 -7.67 -5.43
N ILE A 206 -0.82 -6.40 -5.21
CA ILE A 206 -2.12 -5.87 -5.59
C ILE A 206 -1.91 -4.82 -6.68
N THR A 207 -2.61 -5.00 -7.80
CA THR A 207 -2.49 -4.10 -8.95
C THR A 207 -3.21 -2.78 -8.72
N LYS A 208 -2.76 -1.73 -9.39
CA LYS A 208 -3.40 -0.42 -9.42
C LYS A 208 -4.12 -0.19 -10.74
N THR A 209 -5.32 0.33 -10.67
CA THR A 209 -6.04 0.80 -11.85
C THR A 209 -6.81 2.08 -11.55
N ARG A 210 -6.68 3.06 -12.44
CA ARG A 210 -7.44 4.33 -12.38
C ARG A 210 -8.79 4.25 -13.09
N ASN A 211 -9.22 3.04 -13.48
CA ASN A 211 -10.51 2.84 -14.10
C ASN A 211 -11.64 2.83 -13.06
N THR A 212 -12.68 3.63 -13.24
CA THR A 212 -13.81 3.76 -12.32
C THR A 212 -14.68 2.50 -12.19
N THR A 213 -14.51 1.53 -13.06
CA THR A 213 -15.29 0.29 -13.07
C THR A 213 -14.47 -0.97 -12.81
N SER A 214 -13.14 -0.88 -12.79
CA SER A 214 -12.26 -2.04 -12.64
C SER A 214 -11.90 -2.30 -11.19
N ALA A 215 -11.75 -3.58 -10.86
CA ALA A 215 -11.16 -4.04 -9.60
C ALA A 215 -9.64 -4.04 -9.67
N ALA A 216 -8.97 -3.95 -8.53
CA ALA A 216 -7.58 -4.35 -8.40
C ALA A 216 -7.49 -5.88 -8.38
N ALA A 217 -6.54 -6.45 -9.11
CA ALA A 217 -6.27 -7.87 -9.06
C ALA A 217 -5.26 -8.18 -7.95
N VAL A 218 -5.46 -9.29 -7.25
CA VAL A 218 -4.55 -9.79 -6.21
C VAL A 218 -3.81 -10.99 -6.74
N TYR A 219 -2.48 -10.89 -6.70
CA TYR A 219 -1.58 -11.95 -7.08
C TYR A 219 -0.80 -12.46 -5.88
N LYS A 220 -0.51 -13.74 -5.86
CA LYS A 220 0.20 -14.43 -4.78
C LYS A 220 1.42 -15.17 -5.32
N LEU A 221 2.48 -15.18 -4.52
CA LEU A 221 3.56 -16.14 -4.62
C LEU A 221 3.67 -16.89 -3.28
N SER A 222 3.41 -18.18 -3.30
CA SER A 222 3.55 -19.02 -2.09
C SER A 222 5.00 -19.26 -1.74
N ALA A 223 5.35 -19.14 -0.46
CA ALA A 223 6.68 -19.50 0.04
C ALA A 223 6.86 -21.03 0.09
N PRO A 224 8.10 -21.56 -0.08
CA PRO A 224 9.33 -20.83 -0.42
C PRO A 224 9.42 -20.50 -1.91
N PHE A 225 10.00 -19.37 -2.25
CA PHE A 225 10.18 -18.93 -3.62
C PHE A 225 11.65 -18.97 -4.07
N SER A 226 11.86 -19.04 -5.39
CA SER A 226 13.18 -19.07 -6.00
C SER A 226 13.78 -17.67 -6.09
N THR A 227 15.07 -17.55 -5.78
CA THR A 227 15.90 -16.35 -6.05
C THR A 227 16.79 -16.52 -7.28
N SER A 228 16.79 -17.70 -7.91
CA SER A 228 17.63 -18.00 -9.08
C SER A 228 16.85 -18.14 -10.39
N THR A 229 15.53 -18.22 -10.32
CA THR A 229 14.64 -18.33 -11.48
C THR A 229 13.45 -17.39 -11.33
N VAL A 230 12.83 -17.02 -12.43
CA VAL A 230 11.61 -16.20 -12.43
C VAL A 230 10.45 -17.02 -11.89
N ASN A 231 9.80 -16.50 -10.84
CA ASN A 231 8.60 -17.08 -10.27
C ASN A 231 7.37 -16.57 -11.04
N THR A 232 6.35 -17.40 -11.15
CA THR A 232 5.07 -16.99 -11.76
C THR A 232 4.05 -16.74 -10.66
N LEU A 233 3.48 -15.54 -10.64
CA LEU A 233 2.44 -15.13 -9.74
C LEU A 233 1.10 -15.79 -10.09
N GLU A 234 0.37 -16.26 -9.09
CA GLU A 234 -0.98 -16.80 -9.22
C GLU A 234 -2.00 -15.73 -8.86
N LYS A 235 -3.00 -15.51 -9.72
CA LYS A 235 -4.13 -14.63 -9.38
C LYS A 235 -5.06 -15.34 -8.39
N VAL A 236 -5.23 -14.76 -7.19
CA VAL A 236 -6.03 -15.34 -6.09
C VAL A 236 -7.30 -14.56 -5.78
N GLY A 237 -7.46 -13.36 -6.35
CA GLY A 237 -8.67 -12.58 -6.11
C GLY A 237 -8.72 -11.28 -6.89
N ASP A 238 -9.83 -10.58 -6.69
CA ASP A 238 -10.05 -9.21 -7.15
C ASP A 238 -10.65 -8.40 -6.00
N ILE A 239 -10.21 -7.14 -5.85
CA ILE A 239 -10.68 -6.23 -4.79
C ILE A 239 -11.28 -5.00 -5.41
N ARG A 240 -12.45 -4.61 -4.89
CA ARG A 240 -13.07 -3.31 -5.16
C ARG A 240 -13.25 -2.59 -3.84
N VAL A 241 -12.57 -1.48 -3.67
CA VAL A 241 -12.79 -0.62 -2.49
C VAL A 241 -13.90 0.40 -2.78
N PRO A 242 -14.65 0.84 -1.77
CA PRO A 242 -15.71 1.83 -1.93
C PRO A 242 -15.12 3.24 -2.12
N SER A 243 -14.55 3.47 -3.28
CA SER A 243 -13.85 4.69 -3.71
C SER A 243 -14.29 5.07 -5.11
N LEU A 244 -13.99 6.31 -5.51
CA LEU A 244 -14.23 6.78 -6.88
C LEU A 244 -13.50 5.91 -7.92
N PHE A 245 -12.34 5.40 -7.55
CA PHE A 245 -11.53 4.48 -8.35
C PHE A 245 -11.36 3.16 -7.57
N PRO A 246 -12.31 2.21 -7.71
CA PRO A 246 -12.37 1.03 -6.85
C PRO A 246 -11.16 0.10 -6.86
N GLY A 247 -10.32 0.21 -7.86
CA GLY A 247 -9.07 -0.57 -7.99
C GLY A 247 -7.80 0.27 -7.85
N MET A 248 -7.89 1.51 -7.35
CA MET A 248 -6.72 2.38 -7.14
C MET A 248 -6.15 2.12 -5.75
N ILE A 249 -5.44 1.01 -5.61
CA ILE A 249 -4.77 0.62 -4.36
C ILE A 249 -3.31 1.06 -4.47
N THR A 250 -2.81 1.77 -3.46
CA THR A 250 -1.48 2.38 -3.42
C THR A 250 -0.57 1.82 -2.34
N GLY A 251 -1.07 1.03 -1.41
CA GLY A 251 -0.25 0.39 -0.39
C GLY A 251 -1.03 -0.67 0.39
N ALA A 252 -0.32 -1.60 1.03
CA ALA A 252 -0.91 -2.70 1.79
C ALA A 252 -0.02 -3.16 2.92
N ASP A 253 -0.64 -3.68 4.00
CA ASP A 253 0.07 -4.43 5.03
C ASP A 253 -0.84 -5.50 5.65
N ILE A 254 -0.24 -6.60 6.11
CA ILE A 254 -0.95 -7.67 6.80
C ILE A 254 -0.74 -7.55 8.31
N SER A 255 -1.84 -7.63 9.08
CA SER A 255 -1.78 -7.55 10.53
C SER A 255 -0.81 -8.57 11.14
N PRO A 256 -0.18 -8.25 12.29
CA PRO A 256 0.83 -9.12 12.91
C PRO A 256 0.33 -10.54 13.24
N ASP A 257 -0.98 -10.72 13.44
CA ASP A 257 -1.62 -12.01 13.66
C ASP A 257 -1.93 -12.79 12.37
N GLY A 258 -1.67 -12.20 11.20
CA GLY A 258 -1.92 -12.81 9.90
C GLY A 258 -3.41 -12.98 9.55
N ARG A 259 -4.32 -12.22 10.17
CA ARG A 259 -5.77 -12.41 10.00
C ARG A 259 -6.49 -11.29 9.28
N LYS A 260 -5.81 -10.17 9.05
CA LYS A 260 -6.35 -8.97 8.41
C LYS A 260 -5.37 -8.44 7.39
N ILE A 261 -5.90 -7.71 6.43
CA ILE A 261 -5.13 -6.83 5.56
C ILE A 261 -5.68 -5.42 5.66
N ILE A 262 -4.80 -4.45 5.66
CA ILE A 262 -5.13 -3.04 5.42
C ILE A 262 -4.60 -2.66 4.06
N LEU A 263 -5.43 -1.97 3.29
CA LEU A 263 -5.09 -1.39 1.99
C LEU A 263 -5.28 0.10 2.10
N CYS A 264 -4.65 0.90 1.25
CA CYS A 264 -5.02 2.31 1.12
C CYS A 264 -5.18 2.73 -0.34
N ASP A 265 -5.91 3.83 -0.51
CA ASP A 265 -5.84 4.72 -1.65
C ASP A 265 -5.36 6.11 -1.19
N TYR A 266 -5.38 7.10 -2.05
CA TYR A 266 -4.96 8.47 -1.70
C TYR A 266 -5.73 9.08 -0.52
N PHE A 267 -6.90 8.57 -0.16
CA PHE A 267 -7.84 9.20 0.78
C PHE A 267 -8.07 8.40 2.05
N ASN A 268 -8.31 7.10 1.93
CA ASN A 268 -8.73 6.24 3.02
C ASN A 268 -7.89 4.96 3.09
N ALA A 269 -8.06 4.24 4.20
CA ALA A 269 -7.67 2.85 4.27
C ALA A 269 -8.91 1.94 4.26
N TYR A 270 -8.68 0.67 3.97
CA TYR A 270 -9.69 -0.34 3.76
C TYR A 270 -9.23 -1.63 4.43
N GLU A 271 -9.90 -2.03 5.50
CA GLU A 271 -9.57 -3.25 6.23
C GLU A 271 -10.49 -4.40 5.80
N MET A 272 -9.89 -5.56 5.57
CA MET A 272 -10.59 -6.83 5.42
C MET A 272 -10.09 -7.80 6.48
N SER A 273 -10.99 -8.62 7.05
CA SER A 273 -10.66 -9.51 8.16
C SER A 273 -11.23 -10.90 7.94
N LEU A 274 -10.45 -11.92 8.24
CA LEU A 274 -10.96 -13.28 8.31
C LEU A 274 -11.95 -13.43 9.47
N PRO A 275 -13.03 -14.21 9.31
CA PRO A 275 -13.94 -14.52 10.41
C PRO A 275 -13.20 -15.18 11.58
N GLU A 276 -13.59 -14.86 12.83
CA GLU A 276 -12.90 -15.32 14.05
C GLU A 276 -12.72 -16.86 14.12
N ARG A 277 -13.65 -17.61 13.56
CA ARG A 277 -13.66 -19.08 13.59
C ARG A 277 -13.27 -19.74 12.25
N SER A 278 -12.69 -19.00 11.32
CA SER A 278 -12.25 -19.61 10.07
C SER A 278 -10.93 -20.35 10.28
N GLY A 279 -10.95 -21.66 10.06
CA GLY A 279 -9.73 -22.46 9.83
C GLY A 279 -9.29 -22.48 8.36
N GLY A 280 -9.78 -21.50 7.56
CA GLY A 280 -9.55 -21.42 6.12
C GLY A 280 -8.20 -20.77 5.75
N SER A 281 -7.95 -20.70 4.45
CA SER A 281 -6.80 -20.01 3.88
C SER A 281 -6.90 -18.50 4.11
N PHE A 282 -5.74 -17.83 4.19
CA PHE A 282 -5.71 -16.34 4.15
C PHE A 282 -6.38 -15.81 2.87
N ASP A 283 -6.33 -16.58 1.77
CA ASP A 283 -6.96 -16.19 0.50
C ASP A 283 -8.49 -16.10 0.55
N ASP A 284 -9.14 -16.66 1.59
CA ASP A 284 -10.57 -16.44 1.84
C ASP A 284 -10.91 -15.01 2.25
N LEU A 285 -9.88 -14.23 2.59
CA LEU A 285 -9.99 -12.81 2.92
C LEU A 285 -10.50 -11.98 1.74
N TRP A 286 -10.13 -12.33 0.50
CA TRP A 286 -10.55 -11.61 -0.71
C TRP A 286 -12.06 -11.66 -0.99
N LYS A 287 -12.78 -12.50 -0.26
CA LYS A 287 -14.26 -12.63 -0.31
C LYS A 287 -14.96 -11.91 0.85
N GLN A 288 -14.19 -11.30 1.77
CA GLN A 288 -14.76 -10.66 2.94
C GLN A 288 -15.19 -9.22 2.65
N PRO A 289 -16.14 -8.68 3.43
CA PRO A 289 -16.53 -7.29 3.31
C PRO A 289 -15.38 -6.35 3.65
N VAL A 290 -15.37 -5.20 2.97
CA VAL A 290 -14.39 -4.12 3.15
C VAL A 290 -14.92 -3.11 4.16
N ALA A 291 -14.15 -2.80 5.19
CA ALA A 291 -14.44 -1.74 6.16
C ALA A 291 -13.57 -0.52 5.88
N ILE A 292 -14.17 0.66 5.79
CA ILE A 292 -13.45 1.92 5.55
C ILE A 292 -12.82 2.39 6.87
N VAL A 293 -11.54 2.73 6.84
CA VAL A 293 -10.83 3.41 7.92
C VAL A 293 -10.40 4.79 7.45
N ARG A 294 -10.86 5.84 8.12
CA ARG A 294 -10.45 7.20 7.79
C ARG A 294 -9.01 7.44 8.22
N LEU A 295 -8.21 7.99 7.31
CA LEU A 295 -6.81 8.34 7.58
C LEU A 295 -6.58 9.86 7.72
N GLY A 296 -7.65 10.65 7.74
CA GLY A 296 -7.54 12.11 7.76
C GLY A 296 -7.16 12.71 6.40
N MET A 297 -6.82 14.00 6.43
CA MET A 297 -6.38 14.70 5.21
C MET A 297 -4.90 14.43 4.95
N ARG A 298 -4.58 13.91 3.79
CA ARG A 298 -3.23 13.66 3.30
C ARG A 298 -3.13 14.16 1.85
N GLN A 299 -1.95 14.62 1.46
CA GLN A 299 -1.68 14.91 0.05
C GLN A 299 -1.06 13.66 -0.56
N GLN A 300 -1.72 13.03 -1.52
CA GLN A 300 -1.30 11.77 -2.13
C GLN A 300 -0.89 10.73 -1.08
N GLY A 301 -1.86 10.19 -0.34
CA GLY A 301 -1.59 9.15 0.64
C GLY A 301 -1.29 7.84 -0.07
N GLU A 302 -0.09 7.29 0.09
CA GLU A 302 0.29 6.06 -0.61
C GLU A 302 0.67 4.93 0.33
N ALA A 303 1.07 5.24 1.56
CA ALA A 303 1.61 4.26 2.48
C ALA A 303 0.70 3.98 3.68
N VAL A 304 0.60 2.71 4.07
CA VAL A 304 -0.15 2.27 5.25
C VAL A 304 0.49 1.03 5.87
N CYS A 305 0.56 0.96 7.20
CA CYS A 305 0.95 -0.28 7.89
C CYS A 305 0.22 -0.45 9.22
N TYR A 306 0.24 -1.67 9.75
CA TYR A 306 -0.12 -1.93 11.14
C TYR A 306 1.04 -1.61 12.08
N ARG A 307 0.73 -1.05 13.24
CA ARG A 307 1.67 -1.08 14.38
C ARG A 307 1.84 -2.53 14.84
N LEU A 308 3.05 -2.88 15.31
CA LEU A 308 3.40 -4.27 15.65
C LEU A 308 2.48 -4.94 16.69
N ASP A 309 1.83 -4.16 17.55
CA ASP A 309 0.86 -4.67 18.52
C ASP A 309 -0.53 -4.90 17.91
N GLY A 310 -0.72 -4.55 16.64
CA GLY A 310 -2.01 -4.63 15.94
C GLY A 310 -3.07 -3.67 16.47
N GLN A 311 -2.71 -2.71 17.34
CA GLN A 311 -3.65 -1.80 17.99
C GLN A 311 -3.77 -0.44 17.28
N ALA A 312 -3.02 -0.23 16.22
CA ALA A 312 -3.12 0.98 15.41
C ALA A 312 -2.71 0.72 13.96
N ILE A 313 -3.13 1.62 13.11
CA ILE A 313 -2.68 1.79 11.73
C ILE A 313 -1.88 3.08 11.67
N LEU A 314 -0.77 3.06 10.93
CA LEU A 314 -0.01 4.25 10.58
C LEU A 314 -0.06 4.47 9.08
N ALA A 315 0.03 5.72 8.67
CA ALA A 315 0.02 6.12 7.28
C ALA A 315 0.91 7.33 7.05
N THR A 316 1.56 7.36 5.90
CA THR A 316 2.30 8.53 5.40
C THR A 316 1.73 9.01 4.07
N SER A 317 2.32 10.02 3.51
CA SER A 317 1.95 10.58 2.21
C SER A 317 3.18 11.08 1.48
N GLU A 318 3.07 11.23 0.17
CA GLU A 318 4.03 12.00 -0.60
C GLU A 318 4.08 13.48 -0.14
N ASN A 319 5.05 14.19 -0.65
CA ASN A 319 5.44 15.56 -0.34
C ASN A 319 6.22 15.71 0.97
N SER A 320 7.07 16.74 0.99
CA SER A 320 7.89 17.08 2.15
C SER A 320 7.39 18.37 2.79
N PRO A 321 7.15 18.39 4.11
CA PRO A 321 7.29 17.24 5.01
C PRO A 321 6.14 16.23 4.86
N ALA A 322 6.47 14.93 4.86
CA ALA A 322 5.49 13.87 4.86
C ALA A 322 4.82 13.78 6.24
N ALA A 323 3.49 13.76 6.26
CA ALA A 323 2.73 13.62 7.51
C ALA A 323 2.74 12.17 7.98
N LEU A 324 3.01 11.94 9.28
CA LEU A 324 2.80 10.66 9.95
C LEU A 324 1.46 10.70 10.68
N ILE A 325 0.55 9.86 10.26
CA ILE A 325 -0.81 9.76 10.83
C ILE A 325 -0.96 8.41 11.53
N GLU A 326 -1.62 8.40 12.68
CA GLU A 326 -1.98 7.19 13.40
C GLU A 326 -3.49 7.12 13.64
N VAL A 327 -4.03 5.91 13.55
CA VAL A 327 -5.45 5.63 13.88
C VAL A 327 -5.46 4.44 14.83
N GLU A 328 -5.73 4.68 16.10
CA GLU A 328 -5.77 3.63 17.11
C GLU A 328 -7.10 2.85 17.07
N THR A 329 -7.03 1.57 17.45
CA THR A 329 -8.24 0.78 17.66
C THR A 329 -8.98 1.25 18.91
N ILE A 330 -10.32 1.25 18.83
CA ILE A 330 -11.18 1.53 20.00
C ILE A 330 -11.19 0.28 20.88
N LYS A 331 -10.69 0.40 22.10
CA LYS A 331 -10.81 -0.69 23.11
C LYS A 331 -12.28 -0.90 23.42
N ARG A 332 -12.76 -2.10 23.19
CA ARG A 332 -14.12 -2.53 23.58
C ARG A 332 -14.12 -3.06 25.02
#